data_a7c6c3bf06e2d95a7f04eccef2028528
#
_entry.id   a7c6c3bf06e2d95a7f04eccef2028528
#
_cell.length_a   1.000
_cell.length_b   1.000
_cell.length_c   1.000
_cell.angle_alpha   90.00
_cell.angle_beta   90.00
_cell.angle_gamma   90.00
#
_symmetry.space_group_name_H-M   'P 1'
#
loop_
_entity.id
_entity.type
_entity.pdbx_description
1 polymer ?
#
loop_
_entity_poly.entity_id
_entity_poly.type
_entity_poly.pdbx_seq_one_letter_code
_entity_poly.pdbx_strand_id
1 'polypeptide(L)'
;GMGTKKRRGFGRCRVTEWQVWTFDLRQDQERTAWLMFDHTVRDFSAPQSSIVQALGLTLEQTDCRDRLCINATFTLDSPLLIRSGQDEIGLAPDVIHLKSRRAGENAPVPILSGTSLTGVMWHRAERILNTLGQPTAMLKQIFGFVDENKLAEPARASRLVVHEGVIAGKTHDLVQNRVAIDRFTGGAYHGALFSEQPVFGTHETTINVELELRNPKDGEIGLLLLLLKDLWTGDLPVGGGRSIGRGRLQGQQATITQYQRKQSSPQTWTITQGNTLVVSDAESRE
;
A
#
# COMPACT_ATOMS: atom_id res chain seq x y z
N GLY A 1 -1.95 13.06 1.65
CA GLY A 1 -3.30 12.83 1.16
C GLY A 1 -4.37 13.47 2.03
N MET A 2 -5.47 13.85 1.43
CA MET A 2 -6.64 14.46 2.10
C MET A 2 -7.77 13.44 2.23
N GLY A 3 -8.64 13.62 3.22
CA GLY A 3 -9.80 12.75 3.44
C GLY A 3 -9.53 11.47 4.21
N THR A 4 -10.45 10.52 4.09
CA THR A 4 -10.38 9.20 4.74
C THR A 4 -9.59 8.18 3.90
N LYS A 5 -9.25 7.03 4.47
CA LYS A 5 -8.60 5.91 3.77
C LYS A 5 -7.23 6.27 3.12
N LYS A 6 -6.52 7.27 3.64
CA LYS A 6 -5.22 7.74 3.10
C LYS A 6 -4.17 6.64 2.97
N ARG A 7 -4.20 5.64 3.86
CA ARG A 7 -3.29 4.48 3.84
C ARG A 7 -3.63 3.45 2.78
N ARG A 8 -4.80 3.59 2.13
CA ARG A 8 -5.22 2.79 0.99
C ARG A 8 -4.89 3.45 -0.35
N GLY A 9 -4.12 4.56 -0.34
CA GLY A 9 -3.80 5.33 -1.54
C GLY A 9 -4.83 6.39 -1.92
N PHE A 10 -5.95 6.52 -1.17
CA PHE A 10 -6.97 7.54 -1.44
C PHE A 10 -6.50 8.94 -1.04
N GLY A 11 -6.99 9.95 -1.78
CA GLY A 11 -6.73 11.36 -1.49
C GLY A 11 -5.27 11.76 -1.68
N ARG A 12 -4.50 11.08 -2.52
CA ARG A 12 -3.18 11.54 -2.93
C ARG A 12 -3.33 12.81 -3.75
N CYS A 13 -2.75 13.89 -3.27
CA CYS A 13 -2.73 15.18 -3.94
C CYS A 13 -1.29 15.59 -4.18
N ARG A 14 -1.07 16.22 -5.32
CA ARG A 14 0.19 16.90 -5.64
C ARG A 14 -0.11 18.38 -5.73
N VAL A 15 0.67 19.18 -5.03
CA VAL A 15 0.62 20.64 -5.18
C VAL A 15 1.28 20.98 -6.51
N THR A 16 0.56 21.66 -7.37
CA THR A 16 1.05 22.10 -8.68
C THR A 16 1.59 23.53 -8.63
N GLU A 17 1.06 24.33 -7.71
CA GLU A 17 1.41 25.74 -7.57
C GLU A 17 1.24 26.17 -6.11
N TRP A 18 2.10 27.05 -5.65
CA TRP A 18 2.04 27.71 -4.36
C TRP A 18 1.79 29.20 -4.58
N GLN A 19 0.87 29.74 -3.79
CA GLN A 19 0.68 31.20 -3.68
C GLN A 19 0.97 31.56 -2.24
N VAL A 20 1.96 32.42 -2.01
CA VAL A 20 2.46 32.76 -0.67
C VAL A 20 2.53 34.25 -0.53
N TRP A 21 1.91 34.76 0.52
CA TRP A 21 1.99 36.18 0.92
C TRP A 21 2.57 36.23 2.32
N THR A 22 3.47 37.17 2.53
CA THR A 22 4.08 37.40 3.84
C THR A 22 3.74 38.80 4.29
N PHE A 23 3.34 38.95 5.55
CA PHE A 23 3.03 40.25 6.18
C PHE A 23 3.89 40.39 7.44
N ASP A 24 4.68 41.44 7.55
CA ASP A 24 5.36 41.78 8.80
C ASP A 24 4.43 42.56 9.72
N LEU A 25 3.78 41.84 10.62
CA LEU A 25 2.79 42.43 11.54
C LEU A 25 3.34 43.44 12.55
N ARG A 26 4.66 43.65 12.58
CA ARG A 26 5.30 44.74 13.33
C ARG A 26 5.13 46.08 12.64
N GLN A 27 4.91 46.07 11.34
CA GLN A 27 4.67 47.27 10.55
C GLN A 27 3.16 47.54 10.48
N ASP A 28 2.75 48.75 10.86
CA ASP A 28 1.34 49.11 10.94
C ASP A 28 0.59 48.99 9.59
N GLN A 29 1.28 49.33 8.49
CA GLN A 29 0.71 49.20 7.15
C GLN A 29 0.46 47.74 6.76
N GLU A 30 1.42 46.86 6.99
CA GLU A 30 1.30 45.45 6.66
C GLU A 30 0.34 44.73 7.58
N ARG A 31 0.29 45.13 8.87
CA ARG A 31 -0.72 44.63 9.80
C ARG A 31 -2.15 45.00 9.36
N THR A 32 -2.34 46.25 8.92
CA THR A 32 -3.63 46.68 8.38
C THR A 32 -3.98 45.96 7.10
N ALA A 33 -3.00 45.77 6.19
CA ALA A 33 -3.20 44.98 4.97
C ALA A 33 -3.61 43.54 5.27
N TRP A 34 -2.98 42.92 6.27
CA TRP A 34 -3.32 41.56 6.71
C TRP A 34 -4.73 41.48 7.31
N LEU A 35 -5.12 42.47 8.12
CA LEU A 35 -6.47 42.53 8.70
C LEU A 35 -7.56 42.72 7.64
N MET A 36 -7.26 43.43 6.58
CA MET A 36 -8.18 43.67 5.46
C MET A 36 -8.03 42.62 4.34
N PHE A 37 -7.16 41.66 4.50
CA PHE A 37 -6.90 40.61 3.49
C PHE A 37 -8.12 39.72 3.31
N ASP A 38 -8.69 39.75 2.12
CA ASP A 38 -9.77 38.87 1.73
C ASP A 38 -9.24 37.68 0.96
N HIS A 39 -9.12 36.53 1.64
CA HIS A 39 -8.65 35.27 1.07
C HIS A 39 -9.61 34.67 0.03
N THR A 40 -10.77 35.25 -0.19
CA THR A 40 -11.70 34.85 -1.25
C THR A 40 -11.42 35.57 -2.57
N VAL A 41 -10.74 36.71 -2.53
CA VAL A 41 -10.37 37.51 -3.71
C VAL A 41 -9.02 37.02 -4.23
N ARG A 42 -8.99 36.64 -5.51
CA ARG A 42 -7.76 36.06 -6.15
C ARG A 42 -6.97 37.11 -6.96
N ASP A 43 -7.04 38.35 -6.61
CA ASP A 43 -6.30 39.43 -7.30
C ASP A 43 -4.95 39.65 -6.60
N PHE A 44 -3.97 38.76 -6.90
CA PHE A 44 -2.69 38.75 -6.23
C PHE A 44 -1.55 38.91 -7.22
N SER A 45 -0.70 39.88 -6.94
CA SER A 45 0.54 40.11 -7.68
C SER A 45 1.55 38.99 -7.42
N ALA A 46 1.92 38.27 -8.48
CA ALA A 46 3.03 37.33 -8.57
C ALA A 46 3.03 36.15 -7.58
N PRO A 47 2.30 35.04 -7.85
CA PRO A 47 2.45 33.81 -7.11
C PRO A 47 3.85 33.26 -7.26
N GLN A 48 4.43 32.76 -6.16
CA GLN A 48 5.68 32.02 -6.21
C GLN A 48 5.40 30.52 -6.28
N SER A 49 6.05 29.84 -7.21
CA SER A 49 5.85 28.40 -7.42
C SER A 49 6.44 27.52 -6.29
N SER A 50 7.25 28.09 -5.42
CA SER A 50 7.91 27.41 -4.32
C SER A 50 7.72 28.15 -3.00
N ILE A 51 7.13 27.49 -2.01
CA ILE A 51 7.00 28.01 -0.65
C ILE A 51 8.37 28.30 0.00
N VAL A 52 9.39 27.53 -0.36
CA VAL A 52 10.76 27.67 0.15
C VAL A 52 11.37 28.98 -0.31
N GLN A 53 11.22 29.29 -1.61
CA GLN A 53 11.68 30.56 -2.18
C GLN A 53 10.92 31.75 -1.59
N ALA A 54 9.59 31.61 -1.46
CA ALA A 54 8.75 32.65 -0.90
C ALA A 54 9.11 33.02 0.54
N LEU A 55 9.52 32.04 1.34
CA LEU A 55 9.90 32.25 2.73
C LEU A 55 11.40 32.48 2.92
N GLY A 56 12.18 32.55 1.84
CA GLY A 56 13.63 32.69 1.90
C GLY A 56 14.35 31.57 2.68
N LEU A 57 13.75 30.39 2.70
CA LEU A 57 14.28 29.24 3.44
C LEU A 57 15.31 28.49 2.60
N THR A 58 16.40 28.09 3.23
CA THR A 58 17.30 27.07 2.68
C THR A 58 16.87 25.73 3.26
N LEU A 59 16.30 24.86 2.45
CA LEU A 59 16.02 23.50 2.89
C LEU A 59 17.29 22.67 2.73
N GLU A 60 17.79 22.17 3.84
CA GLU A 60 18.60 20.96 3.77
C GLU A 60 17.68 19.83 3.31
N GLN A 61 17.89 19.33 2.09
CA GLN A 61 17.01 18.33 1.46
C GLN A 61 17.15 16.94 2.08
N THR A 62 17.78 16.81 3.21
CA THR A 62 17.97 15.52 3.89
C THR A 62 16.72 15.14 4.64
N ASP A 63 16.05 14.08 4.18
CA ASP A 63 14.93 13.48 4.90
C ASP A 63 15.45 12.78 6.17
N CYS A 64 15.32 13.45 7.32
CA CYS A 64 15.81 12.97 8.62
C CYS A 64 14.90 11.95 9.31
N ARG A 65 13.91 11.37 8.62
CA ARG A 65 13.00 10.39 9.22
C ARG A 65 13.57 8.98 9.14
N ASP A 66 13.59 8.29 10.27
CA ASP A 66 13.90 6.86 10.29
C ASP A 66 12.77 6.09 9.60
N ARG A 67 13.08 5.36 8.53
CA ARG A 67 12.10 4.54 7.81
C ARG A 67 12.78 3.43 7.03
N LEU A 68 12.05 2.34 6.86
CA LEU A 68 12.37 1.27 5.94
C LEU A 68 11.36 1.29 4.80
N CYS A 69 11.84 1.37 3.56
CA CYS A 69 11.03 1.27 2.36
C CYS A 69 11.36 -0.03 1.64
N ILE A 70 10.33 -0.76 1.22
CA ILE A 70 10.44 -1.97 0.42
C ILE A 70 9.62 -1.75 -0.85
N ASN A 71 10.27 -1.82 -2.00
CA ASN A 71 9.64 -1.83 -3.31
C ASN A 71 9.92 -3.17 -3.96
N ALA A 72 8.89 -3.98 -4.14
CA ALA A 72 9.04 -5.33 -4.68
C ALA A 72 8.09 -5.56 -5.86
N THR A 73 8.63 -6.12 -6.92
CA THR A 73 7.89 -6.50 -8.13
C THR A 73 7.66 -8.01 -8.12
N PHE A 74 6.42 -8.40 -8.31
CA PHE A 74 5.98 -9.79 -8.38
C PHE A 74 5.31 -10.06 -9.72
N THR A 75 5.37 -11.31 -10.17
CA THR A 75 4.46 -11.85 -11.18
C THR A 75 3.29 -12.54 -10.50
N LEU A 76 2.17 -12.64 -11.22
CA LEU A 76 0.98 -13.33 -10.76
C LEU A 76 1.05 -14.81 -11.17
N ASP A 77 1.39 -15.68 -10.21
CA ASP A 77 1.53 -17.13 -10.43
C ASP A 77 0.19 -17.87 -10.51
N SER A 78 -0.85 -17.31 -9.89
CA SER A 78 -2.20 -17.88 -9.93
C SER A 78 -3.26 -16.77 -9.97
N PRO A 79 -4.52 -17.08 -10.38
CA PRO A 79 -5.56 -16.06 -10.47
C PRO A 79 -5.76 -15.33 -9.13
N LEU A 80 -6.00 -14.02 -9.20
CA LEU A 80 -6.17 -13.16 -8.02
C LEU A 80 -7.62 -12.67 -7.93
N LEU A 81 -8.20 -12.76 -6.73
CA LEU A 81 -9.52 -12.23 -6.42
C LEU A 81 -9.48 -11.39 -5.14
N ILE A 82 -9.52 -10.07 -5.30
CA ILE A 82 -9.84 -9.16 -4.21
C ILE A 82 -11.32 -8.82 -4.37
N ARG A 83 -12.16 -9.32 -3.48
CA ARG A 83 -13.62 -9.21 -3.62
C ARG A 83 -14.07 -7.75 -3.58
N SER A 84 -14.83 -7.37 -4.59
CA SER A 84 -15.59 -6.12 -4.68
C SER A 84 -17.07 -6.42 -4.79
N GLY A 85 -17.92 -5.46 -4.39
CA GLY A 85 -19.35 -5.53 -4.66
C GLY A 85 -19.65 -5.42 -6.15
N GLN A 86 -20.87 -5.78 -6.54
CA GLN A 86 -21.35 -5.60 -7.91
C GLN A 86 -21.51 -4.12 -8.25
N ASP A 87 -21.04 -3.72 -9.42
CA ASP A 87 -21.32 -2.38 -9.96
C ASP A 87 -22.62 -2.33 -10.80
N GLU A 88 -23.09 -3.50 -11.30
CA GLU A 88 -24.28 -3.57 -12.17
C GLU A 88 -25.26 -4.67 -11.73
N ILE A 89 -26.53 -4.29 -11.69
CA ILE A 89 -27.62 -5.21 -11.32
C ILE A 89 -28.01 -6.06 -12.54
N GLY A 90 -27.88 -7.38 -12.41
CA GLY A 90 -28.58 -8.34 -13.26
C GLY A 90 -27.74 -9.20 -14.22
N LEU A 91 -26.65 -8.70 -14.81
CA LEU A 91 -25.82 -9.46 -15.77
C LEU A 91 -24.37 -9.67 -15.32
N ALA A 92 -23.94 -8.95 -14.29
CA ALA A 92 -22.60 -9.05 -13.76
C ALA A 92 -22.43 -10.28 -12.85
N PRO A 93 -21.22 -10.86 -12.75
CA PRO A 93 -20.93 -11.91 -11.78
C PRO A 93 -21.18 -11.44 -10.33
N ASP A 94 -21.54 -12.39 -9.45
CA ASP A 94 -21.83 -12.09 -8.02
C ASP A 94 -20.62 -11.48 -7.29
N VAL A 95 -19.42 -11.87 -7.70
CA VAL A 95 -18.17 -11.37 -7.13
C VAL A 95 -17.18 -11.05 -8.26
N ILE A 96 -16.76 -9.81 -8.33
CA ILE A 96 -15.74 -9.33 -9.27
C ILE A 96 -14.46 -8.93 -8.54
N HIS A 97 -13.34 -8.95 -9.26
CA HIS A 97 -12.08 -8.43 -8.73
C HIS A 97 -12.14 -6.90 -8.62
N LEU A 98 -11.60 -6.37 -7.52
CA LEU A 98 -11.55 -4.94 -7.24
C LEU A 98 -10.73 -4.20 -8.30
N LYS A 99 -11.38 -3.21 -8.92
CA LYS A 99 -10.76 -2.29 -9.88
C LYS A 99 -10.80 -0.87 -9.33
N SER A 100 -9.84 -0.05 -9.72
CA SER A 100 -9.74 1.35 -9.34
C SER A 100 -9.60 2.23 -10.58
N ARG A 101 -10.30 3.36 -10.61
CA ARG A 101 -10.12 4.35 -11.66
C ARG A 101 -8.97 5.28 -11.28
N ARG A 102 -8.01 5.43 -12.16
CA ARG A 102 -6.84 6.29 -11.95
C ARG A 102 -6.84 7.44 -12.94
N ALA A 103 -6.26 8.57 -12.53
CA ALA A 103 -6.07 9.71 -13.42
C ALA A 103 -5.15 9.31 -14.58
N GLY A 104 -5.58 9.59 -15.81
CA GLY A 104 -4.87 9.22 -17.02
C GLY A 104 -5.25 7.86 -17.61
N GLU A 105 -6.03 7.03 -16.89
CA GLU A 105 -6.53 5.76 -17.40
C GLU A 105 -7.95 5.90 -17.96
N ASN A 106 -8.19 5.32 -19.13
CA ASN A 106 -9.50 5.38 -19.81
C ASN A 106 -10.52 4.43 -19.16
N ALA A 107 -10.06 3.36 -18.50
CA ALA A 107 -10.89 2.35 -17.86
C ALA A 107 -10.37 2.03 -16.42
N PRO A 108 -11.24 1.49 -15.54
CA PRO A 108 -10.78 0.99 -14.24
C PRO A 108 -9.77 -0.14 -14.40
N VAL A 109 -8.65 -0.06 -13.67
CA VAL A 109 -7.58 -1.06 -13.69
C VAL A 109 -7.68 -1.99 -12.47
N PRO A 110 -7.35 -3.29 -12.60
CA PRO A 110 -7.35 -4.21 -11.47
C PRO A 110 -6.23 -3.86 -10.49
N ILE A 111 -6.51 -4.01 -9.20
CA ILE A 111 -5.60 -3.62 -8.13
C ILE A 111 -5.48 -4.68 -7.04
N LEU A 112 -4.32 -4.73 -6.39
CA LEU A 112 -4.13 -5.33 -5.07
C LEU A 112 -4.28 -4.24 -4.03
N SER A 113 -5.39 -4.27 -3.25
CA SER A 113 -5.61 -3.24 -2.24
C SER A 113 -4.63 -3.37 -1.07
N GLY A 114 -4.09 -2.24 -0.62
CA GLY A 114 -3.19 -2.21 0.54
C GLY A 114 -3.82 -2.79 1.80
N THR A 115 -5.15 -2.70 1.96
CA THR A 115 -5.85 -3.30 3.11
C THR A 115 -5.93 -4.81 3.07
N SER A 116 -6.17 -5.40 1.89
CA SER A 116 -6.15 -6.86 1.75
C SER A 116 -4.76 -7.41 2.02
N LEU A 117 -3.73 -6.74 1.50
CA LEU A 117 -2.34 -7.13 1.74
C LEU A 117 -1.97 -6.95 3.22
N THR A 118 -2.32 -5.82 3.85
CA THR A 118 -2.09 -5.60 5.29
C THR A 118 -2.71 -6.69 6.15
N GLY A 119 -3.97 -7.07 5.87
CA GLY A 119 -4.66 -8.11 6.64
C GLY A 119 -3.98 -9.49 6.52
N VAL A 120 -3.56 -9.85 5.32
CA VAL A 120 -2.84 -11.11 5.08
C VAL A 120 -1.47 -11.10 5.79
N MET A 121 -0.73 -9.98 5.70
CA MET A 121 0.55 -9.81 6.38
C MET A 121 0.40 -9.86 7.91
N TRP A 122 -0.64 -9.24 8.46
CA TRP A 122 -0.89 -9.25 9.91
C TRP A 122 -1.10 -10.68 10.43
N HIS A 123 -1.98 -11.46 9.79
CA HIS A 123 -2.24 -12.86 10.19
C HIS A 123 -1.01 -13.76 10.01
N ARG A 124 -0.20 -13.54 8.96
CA ARG A 124 1.03 -14.31 8.78
C ARG A 124 2.08 -13.94 9.82
N ALA A 125 2.23 -12.66 10.12
CA ALA A 125 3.13 -12.16 11.17
C ALA A 125 2.77 -12.74 12.54
N GLU A 126 1.48 -12.80 12.89
CA GLU A 126 1.00 -13.44 14.12
C GLU A 126 1.41 -14.92 14.20
N ARG A 127 1.23 -15.66 13.11
CA ARG A 127 1.65 -17.07 13.04
C ARG A 127 3.16 -17.22 13.19
N ILE A 128 3.96 -16.37 12.55
CA ILE A 128 5.42 -16.39 12.66
C ILE A 128 5.83 -16.14 14.11
N LEU A 129 5.32 -15.08 14.75
CA LEU A 129 5.65 -14.75 16.14
C LEU A 129 5.26 -15.87 17.10
N ASN A 130 4.08 -16.46 16.96
CA ASN A 130 3.63 -17.59 17.75
C ASN A 130 4.55 -18.81 17.57
N THR A 131 4.97 -19.10 16.34
CA THR A 131 5.90 -20.21 16.05
C THR A 131 7.27 -19.99 16.67
N LEU A 132 7.73 -18.74 16.70
CA LEU A 132 9.01 -18.36 17.30
C LEU A 132 8.93 -18.13 18.81
N GLY A 133 7.76 -18.29 19.44
CA GLY A 133 7.56 -18.00 20.86
C GLY A 133 7.75 -16.53 21.23
N GLN A 134 7.58 -15.61 20.27
CA GLN A 134 7.75 -14.17 20.47
C GLN A 134 6.44 -13.47 20.83
N PRO A 135 6.48 -12.40 21.65
CA PRO A 135 5.28 -11.66 22.01
C PRO A 135 4.57 -11.01 20.79
N THR A 136 3.27 -11.23 20.67
CA THR A 136 2.44 -10.63 19.60
C THR A 136 2.16 -9.13 19.81
N ALA A 137 2.55 -8.55 20.95
CA ALA A 137 2.42 -7.11 21.22
C ALA A 137 3.10 -6.22 20.14
N MET A 138 4.14 -6.73 19.49
CA MET A 138 4.82 -6.08 18.37
C MET A 138 3.84 -5.79 17.21
N LEU A 139 2.86 -6.64 16.97
CA LEU A 139 1.88 -6.45 15.88
C LEU A 139 1.07 -5.18 16.07
N LYS A 140 0.62 -4.91 17.29
CA LYS A 140 -0.10 -3.66 17.62
C LYS A 140 0.76 -2.42 17.33
N GLN A 141 2.08 -2.52 17.48
CA GLN A 141 3.00 -1.42 17.22
C GLN A 141 3.22 -1.19 15.71
N ILE A 142 3.29 -2.26 14.93
CA ILE A 142 3.54 -2.20 13.48
C ILE A 142 2.25 -1.83 12.73
N PHE A 143 1.18 -2.60 12.95
CA PHE A 143 -0.05 -2.52 12.16
C PHE A 143 -1.10 -1.57 12.72
N GLY A 144 -0.90 -1.09 13.95
CA GLY A 144 -1.86 -0.26 14.66
C GLY A 144 -2.90 -1.08 15.42
N PHE A 145 -3.65 -0.40 16.27
CA PHE A 145 -4.62 -1.02 17.17
C PHE A 145 -5.78 -0.06 17.45
N VAL A 146 -6.99 -0.59 17.45
CA VAL A 146 -8.19 0.10 17.91
C VAL A 146 -8.84 -0.80 18.96
N ASP A 147 -8.98 -0.29 20.19
CA ASP A 147 -9.78 -0.95 21.22
C ASP A 147 -11.25 -0.58 21.03
N GLU A 148 -12.06 -1.55 20.59
CA GLU A 148 -13.50 -1.36 20.39
C GLU A 148 -14.23 -1.03 21.69
N ASN A 149 -13.71 -1.50 22.82
CA ASN A 149 -14.30 -1.30 24.15
C ASN A 149 -13.87 0.00 24.82
N LYS A 150 -12.92 0.77 24.26
CA LYS A 150 -12.41 2.06 24.74
C LYS A 150 -11.90 2.09 26.20
N LEU A 151 -11.68 0.93 26.82
CA LEU A 151 -11.50 0.82 28.28
C LEU A 151 -10.06 0.65 28.74
N ALA A 152 -9.12 0.20 27.90
CA ALA A 152 -7.80 -0.18 28.37
C ALA A 152 -6.61 0.48 27.65
N GLU A 153 -6.65 0.62 26.33
CA GLU A 153 -5.52 1.18 25.58
C GLU A 153 -5.97 2.23 24.58
N PRO A 154 -5.27 3.38 24.45
CA PRO A 154 -5.59 4.37 23.42
C PRO A 154 -5.32 3.78 22.03
N ALA A 155 -6.20 4.09 21.08
CA ALA A 155 -6.04 3.68 19.69
C ALA A 155 -4.68 4.15 19.14
N ARG A 156 -3.97 3.27 18.44
CA ARG A 156 -2.68 3.56 17.82
C ARG A 156 -2.77 3.44 16.31
N ALA A 157 -2.26 4.44 15.64
CA ALA A 157 -2.11 4.41 14.19
C ALA A 157 -1.00 3.42 13.79
N SER A 158 -1.22 2.64 12.71
CA SER A 158 -0.19 1.78 12.11
C SER A 158 1.07 2.59 11.75
N ARG A 159 2.25 2.07 12.02
CA ARG A 159 3.52 2.59 11.50
C ARG A 159 3.84 2.01 10.13
N LEU A 160 3.29 0.85 9.82
CA LEU A 160 3.38 0.26 8.49
C LEU A 160 2.35 0.88 7.56
N VAL A 161 2.82 1.39 6.43
CA VAL A 161 2.00 1.85 5.31
C VAL A 161 2.16 0.83 4.19
N VAL A 162 1.05 0.28 3.74
CA VAL A 162 1.00 -0.65 2.61
C VAL A 162 0.25 0.05 1.49
N HIS A 163 0.94 0.32 0.40
CA HIS A 163 0.34 1.01 -0.73
C HIS A 163 -0.49 0.05 -1.58
N GLU A 164 -1.44 0.61 -2.30
CA GLU A 164 -2.22 -0.12 -3.29
C GLU A 164 -1.35 -0.37 -4.52
N GLY A 165 -1.24 -1.62 -4.93
CA GLY A 165 -0.51 -2.04 -6.13
C GLY A 165 -1.44 -2.17 -7.35
N VAL A 166 -1.05 -1.62 -8.49
CA VAL A 166 -1.72 -1.88 -9.78
C VAL A 166 -1.25 -3.22 -10.31
N ILE A 167 -2.20 -4.00 -10.84
CA ILE A 167 -1.89 -5.19 -11.61
C ILE A 167 -1.66 -4.72 -13.05
N ALA A 168 -0.40 -4.65 -13.45
CA ALA A 168 0.03 -4.13 -14.74
C ALA A 168 0.28 -5.26 -15.73
N GLY A 169 0.26 -4.93 -17.01
CA GLY A 169 0.44 -5.89 -18.09
C GLY A 169 -0.88 -6.51 -18.55
N LYS A 170 -0.77 -7.57 -19.36
CA LYS A 170 -1.92 -8.22 -19.96
C LYS A 170 -2.65 -9.09 -18.94
N THR A 171 -3.94 -8.83 -18.74
CA THR A 171 -4.81 -9.61 -17.88
C THR A 171 -6.03 -10.11 -18.65
N HIS A 172 -6.62 -11.20 -18.16
CA HIS A 172 -7.85 -11.77 -18.69
C HIS A 172 -8.88 -11.86 -17.58
N ASP A 173 -10.08 -11.42 -17.87
CA ASP A 173 -11.25 -11.57 -17.00
C ASP A 173 -12.04 -12.81 -17.46
N LEU A 174 -12.12 -13.83 -16.64
CA LEU A 174 -12.89 -15.04 -16.91
C LEU A 174 -13.90 -15.27 -15.80
N VAL A 175 -15.17 -15.36 -16.17
CA VAL A 175 -16.25 -15.69 -15.22
C VAL A 175 -16.24 -17.19 -14.95
N GLN A 176 -16.21 -17.54 -13.68
CA GLN A 176 -16.27 -18.92 -13.19
C GLN A 176 -17.53 -19.12 -12.36
N ASN A 177 -18.42 -19.97 -12.84
CA ASN A 177 -19.58 -20.41 -12.07
C ASN A 177 -19.16 -21.50 -11.09
N ARG A 178 -19.63 -21.39 -9.85
CA ARG A 178 -19.36 -22.33 -8.77
C ARG A 178 -20.65 -22.79 -8.15
N VAL A 179 -20.69 -24.06 -7.77
CA VAL A 179 -21.78 -24.68 -7.05
C VAL A 179 -21.21 -25.51 -5.90
N ALA A 180 -21.84 -25.43 -4.73
CA ALA A 180 -21.59 -26.40 -3.68
C ALA A 180 -22.53 -27.60 -3.84
N ILE A 181 -21.96 -28.79 -3.79
CA ILE A 181 -22.69 -30.03 -3.89
C ILE A 181 -22.91 -30.57 -2.47
N ASP A 182 -24.15 -30.86 -2.14
CA ASP A 182 -24.50 -31.57 -0.91
C ASP A 182 -24.00 -33.02 -1.00
N ARG A 183 -23.16 -33.39 -0.05
CA ARG A 183 -22.55 -34.72 -0.01
C ARG A 183 -23.54 -35.87 0.25
N PHE A 184 -24.67 -35.57 0.86
CA PHE A 184 -25.70 -36.58 1.19
C PHE A 184 -26.66 -36.83 0.02
N THR A 185 -27.12 -35.76 -0.63
CA THR A 185 -28.08 -35.83 -1.72
C THR A 185 -27.43 -35.92 -3.10
N GLY A 186 -26.16 -35.57 -3.22
CA GLY A 186 -25.47 -35.41 -4.52
C GLY A 186 -25.99 -34.25 -5.37
N GLY A 187 -26.96 -33.47 -4.87
CA GLY A 187 -27.57 -32.34 -5.57
C GLY A 187 -26.86 -31.03 -5.24
N ALA A 188 -27.20 -30.00 -5.99
CA ALA A 188 -26.73 -28.65 -5.69
C ALA A 188 -27.33 -28.14 -4.37
N TYR A 189 -26.48 -27.62 -3.47
CA TYR A 189 -26.94 -27.00 -2.23
C TYR A 189 -27.74 -25.73 -2.57
N HIS A 190 -28.90 -25.56 -1.94
CA HIS A 190 -29.79 -24.43 -2.24
C HIS A 190 -29.10 -23.09 -1.98
N GLY A 191 -29.14 -22.18 -2.95
CA GLY A 191 -28.51 -20.85 -2.87
C GLY A 191 -26.98 -20.83 -2.99
N ALA A 192 -26.35 -21.96 -3.36
CA ALA A 192 -24.88 -22.06 -3.45
C ALA A 192 -24.34 -21.98 -4.89
N LEU A 193 -25.16 -21.59 -5.85
CA LEU A 193 -24.71 -21.22 -7.17
C LEU A 193 -24.27 -19.75 -7.14
N PHE A 194 -23.02 -19.50 -7.44
CA PHE A 194 -22.49 -18.14 -7.52
C PHE A 194 -21.41 -18.05 -8.59
N SER A 195 -21.24 -16.86 -9.12
CA SER A 195 -20.27 -16.54 -10.15
C SER A 195 -19.16 -15.63 -9.62
N GLU A 196 -17.94 -15.92 -9.98
CA GLU A 196 -16.76 -15.12 -9.61
C GLU A 196 -15.97 -14.73 -10.86
N GLN A 197 -15.45 -13.52 -10.86
CA GLN A 197 -14.57 -13.02 -11.91
C GLN A 197 -13.20 -12.61 -11.31
N PRO A 198 -12.29 -13.59 -11.11
CA PRO A 198 -10.91 -13.29 -10.73
C PRO A 198 -10.13 -12.71 -11.92
N VAL A 199 -9.02 -12.04 -11.64
CA VAL A 199 -8.04 -11.64 -12.65
C VAL A 199 -7.07 -12.78 -12.90
N PHE A 200 -6.93 -13.16 -14.18
CA PHE A 200 -5.92 -14.08 -14.64
C PHE A 200 -4.76 -13.29 -15.26
N GLY A 201 -3.56 -13.56 -14.79
CA GLY A 201 -2.34 -12.99 -15.35
C GLY A 201 -1.74 -13.82 -16.46
N THR A 202 -0.80 -13.23 -17.16
CA THR A 202 0.18 -13.88 -18.03
C THR A 202 1.57 -13.77 -17.41
N HIS A 203 2.59 -14.34 -18.02
CA HIS A 203 3.99 -14.18 -17.58
C HIS A 203 4.48 -12.72 -17.59
N GLU A 204 3.78 -11.83 -18.32
CA GLU A 204 4.04 -10.39 -18.37
C GLU A 204 3.25 -9.59 -17.32
N THR A 205 2.35 -10.25 -16.58
CA THR A 205 1.53 -9.57 -15.58
C THR A 205 2.33 -9.34 -14.31
N THR A 206 2.49 -8.09 -13.92
CA THR A 206 3.27 -7.72 -12.74
C THR A 206 2.44 -6.94 -11.73
N ILE A 207 2.84 -7.05 -10.46
CA ILE A 207 2.27 -6.30 -9.34
C ILE A 207 3.43 -5.66 -8.58
N ASN A 208 3.38 -4.35 -8.40
CA ASN A 208 4.33 -3.65 -7.54
C ASN A 208 3.76 -3.52 -6.13
N VAL A 209 4.53 -3.97 -5.14
CA VAL A 209 4.20 -3.89 -3.72
C VAL A 209 5.14 -2.89 -3.06
N GLU A 210 4.57 -1.81 -2.54
CA GLU A 210 5.29 -0.76 -1.83
C GLU A 210 4.91 -0.77 -0.36
N LEU A 211 5.92 -0.93 0.52
CA LEU A 211 5.78 -0.90 1.96
C LEU A 211 6.66 0.19 2.56
N GLU A 212 6.16 0.93 3.53
CA GLU A 212 6.95 1.88 4.33
C GLU A 212 6.71 1.60 5.81
N LEU A 213 7.76 1.26 6.55
CA LEU A 213 7.72 1.16 8.01
C LEU A 213 8.42 2.38 8.63
N ARG A 214 7.70 3.15 9.43
CA ARG A 214 8.21 4.35 10.11
C ARG A 214 8.83 3.98 11.45
N ASN A 215 9.98 4.59 11.76
CA ASN A 215 10.76 4.34 12.97
C ASN A 215 10.93 2.82 13.25
N PRO A 216 11.53 2.07 12.28
CA PRO A 216 11.68 0.63 12.38
C PRO A 216 12.61 0.24 13.53
N LYS A 217 12.35 -0.94 14.12
CA LYS A 217 13.25 -1.63 15.04
C LYS A 217 13.77 -2.90 14.37
N ASP A 218 14.93 -3.40 14.77
CA ASP A 218 15.58 -4.55 14.13
C ASP A 218 14.67 -5.79 14.06
N GLY A 219 13.99 -6.15 15.12
CA GLY A 219 13.06 -7.27 15.12
C GLY A 219 11.84 -7.06 14.20
N GLU A 220 11.40 -5.81 14.01
CA GLU A 220 10.31 -5.46 13.10
C GLU A 220 10.75 -5.53 11.64
N ILE A 221 12.00 -5.14 11.36
CA ILE A 221 12.63 -5.29 10.03
C ILE A 221 12.70 -6.77 9.69
N GLY A 222 13.23 -7.60 10.60
CA GLY A 222 13.32 -9.05 10.41
C GLY A 222 11.96 -9.69 10.12
N LEU A 223 10.91 -9.29 10.85
CA LEU A 223 9.55 -9.78 10.62
C LEU A 223 9.03 -9.39 9.22
N LEU A 224 9.26 -8.15 8.77
CA LEU A 224 8.86 -7.72 7.43
C LEU A 224 9.62 -8.46 6.32
N LEU A 225 10.90 -8.77 6.53
CA LEU A 225 11.69 -9.57 5.58
C LEU A 225 11.18 -11.00 5.48
N LEU A 226 10.77 -11.61 6.60
CA LEU A 226 10.11 -12.93 6.58
C LEU A 226 8.78 -12.90 5.83
N LEU A 227 7.99 -11.86 6.02
CA LEU A 227 6.73 -11.67 5.27
C LEU A 227 6.99 -11.47 3.77
N LEU A 228 8.01 -10.67 3.42
CA LEU A 228 8.44 -10.49 2.03
C LEU A 228 8.87 -11.82 1.41
N LYS A 229 9.68 -12.62 2.15
CA LYS A 229 10.09 -13.95 1.70
C LYS A 229 8.89 -14.84 1.42
N ASP A 230 7.92 -14.89 2.32
CA ASP A 230 6.73 -15.73 2.17
C ASP A 230 5.82 -15.27 0.99
N LEU A 231 5.76 -13.97 0.72
CA LEU A 231 5.14 -13.44 -0.50
C LEU A 231 5.92 -13.85 -1.74
N TRP A 232 7.26 -13.80 -1.66
CA TRP A 232 8.20 -14.10 -2.74
C TRP A 232 8.10 -15.52 -3.25
N THR A 233 7.95 -16.47 -2.32
CA THR A 233 7.88 -17.91 -2.60
C THR A 233 6.46 -18.42 -2.84
N GLY A 234 5.45 -17.53 -2.80
CA GLY A 234 4.03 -17.92 -2.92
C GLY A 234 3.46 -18.62 -1.70
N ASP A 235 4.19 -18.66 -0.56
CA ASP A 235 3.74 -19.26 0.71
C ASP A 235 2.72 -18.38 1.44
N LEU A 236 2.62 -17.11 1.04
CA LEU A 236 1.64 -16.14 1.54
C LEU A 236 0.70 -15.71 0.41
N PRO A 237 -0.32 -16.50 0.08
CA PRO A 237 -1.29 -16.14 -0.94
C PRO A 237 -2.17 -14.96 -0.48
N VAL A 238 -2.50 -14.06 -1.39
CA VAL A 238 -3.29 -12.84 -1.15
C VAL A 238 -4.69 -12.95 -1.74
N GLY A 239 -5.67 -12.27 -1.13
CA GLY A 239 -7.04 -12.23 -1.60
C GLY A 239 -7.88 -13.44 -1.23
N GLY A 240 -8.98 -13.62 -1.96
CA GLY A 240 -9.96 -14.69 -1.77
C GLY A 240 -9.61 -15.98 -2.52
N GLY A 241 -10.15 -17.10 -2.06
CA GLY A 241 -9.96 -18.40 -2.71
C GLY A 241 -8.57 -19.03 -2.48
N ARG A 242 -7.89 -18.69 -1.37
CA ARG A 242 -6.59 -19.26 -1.02
C ARG A 242 -6.58 -20.77 -0.91
N SER A 243 -7.65 -21.35 -0.37
CA SER A 243 -7.82 -22.82 -0.21
C SER A 243 -7.88 -23.58 -1.54
N ILE A 244 -8.14 -22.88 -2.64
CA ILE A 244 -8.20 -23.45 -3.99
C ILE A 244 -7.03 -22.98 -4.86
N GLY A 245 -5.95 -22.49 -4.24
CA GLY A 245 -4.70 -22.14 -4.92
C GLY A 245 -4.64 -20.76 -5.57
N ARG A 246 -5.60 -19.85 -5.28
CA ARG A 246 -5.59 -18.48 -5.82
C ARG A 246 -4.68 -17.55 -5.01
N GLY A 247 -4.22 -16.47 -5.68
CA GLY A 247 -3.53 -15.34 -5.06
C GLY A 247 -2.06 -15.57 -4.78
N ARG A 248 -1.42 -16.54 -5.44
CA ARG A 248 0.03 -16.77 -5.34
C ARG A 248 0.79 -15.75 -6.17
N LEU A 249 1.79 -15.17 -5.54
CA LEU A 249 2.73 -14.23 -6.14
C LEU A 249 4.11 -14.89 -6.23
N GLN A 250 4.86 -14.57 -7.27
CA GLN A 250 6.25 -14.96 -7.45
C GLN A 250 7.13 -13.71 -7.49
N GLY A 251 8.08 -13.59 -6.58
CA GLY A 251 8.99 -12.45 -6.54
C GLY A 251 9.92 -12.41 -7.76
N GLN A 252 10.17 -11.20 -8.24
CA GLN A 252 11.09 -10.95 -9.37
C GLN A 252 12.27 -10.10 -8.93
N GLN A 253 11.98 -8.93 -8.37
CA GLN A 253 12.97 -7.99 -7.89
C GLN A 253 12.41 -7.24 -6.68
N ALA A 254 13.26 -6.94 -5.71
CA ALA A 254 12.94 -6.04 -4.63
C ALA A 254 14.11 -5.11 -4.32
N THR A 255 13.79 -3.85 -4.00
CA THR A 255 14.71 -2.87 -3.47
C THR A 255 14.27 -2.54 -2.04
N ILE A 256 15.19 -2.70 -1.11
CA ILE A 256 15.00 -2.39 0.30
C ILE A 256 15.89 -1.21 0.63
N THR A 257 15.31 -0.11 1.10
CA THR A 257 16.05 1.11 1.44
C THR A 257 15.78 1.49 2.89
N GLN A 258 16.83 1.56 3.68
CA GLN A 258 16.78 2.00 5.07
C GLN A 258 17.33 3.41 5.21
N TYR A 259 16.49 4.32 5.68
CA TYR A 259 16.85 5.68 6.02
C TYR A 259 17.05 5.77 7.52
N GLN A 260 18.18 6.31 7.94
CA GLN A 260 18.51 6.54 9.36
C GLN A 260 18.85 8.01 9.57
N ARG A 261 18.25 8.63 10.60
CA ARG A 261 18.41 10.05 10.92
C ARG A 261 19.86 10.51 11.05
N LYS A 262 20.76 9.61 11.44
CA LYS A 262 22.16 9.92 11.69
C LYS A 262 23.07 9.68 10.48
N GLN A 263 22.54 9.12 9.39
CA GLN A 263 23.31 8.79 8.19
C GLN A 263 22.97 9.77 7.07
N SER A 264 23.98 10.25 6.38
CA SER A 264 23.84 11.18 5.25
C SER A 264 23.29 10.50 3.98
N SER A 265 23.48 9.20 3.85
CA SER A 265 23.00 8.39 2.72
C SER A 265 22.22 7.18 3.22
N PRO A 266 21.14 6.78 2.53
CA PRO A 266 20.40 5.58 2.87
C PRO A 266 21.18 4.33 2.49
N GLN A 267 21.03 3.27 3.28
CA GLN A 267 21.50 1.93 2.90
C GLN A 267 20.46 1.27 1.99
N THR A 268 20.92 0.65 0.90
CA THR A 268 20.04 0.04 -0.09
C THR A 268 20.53 -1.36 -0.45
N TRP A 269 19.61 -2.31 -0.42
CA TRP A 269 19.81 -3.69 -0.84
C TRP A 269 18.87 -4.02 -2.00
N THR A 270 19.37 -4.77 -2.95
CA THR A 270 18.58 -5.28 -4.07
C THR A 270 18.52 -6.80 -3.99
N ILE A 271 17.33 -7.33 -4.11
CA ILE A 271 17.04 -8.76 -4.18
C ILE A 271 16.55 -9.06 -5.60
N THR A 272 17.13 -10.03 -6.26
CA THR A 272 16.70 -10.47 -7.61
C THR A 272 16.50 -11.98 -7.63
N GLN A 273 15.47 -12.41 -8.37
CA GLN A 273 15.21 -13.81 -8.63
C GLN A 273 15.97 -14.24 -9.89
N GLY A 274 16.92 -15.13 -9.72
CA GLY A 274 17.57 -15.89 -10.80
C GLY A 274 17.32 -17.37 -10.58
N ASN A 275 18.28 -18.22 -10.95
CA ASN A 275 18.26 -19.64 -10.56
C ASN A 275 18.32 -19.81 -9.04
N THR A 276 18.98 -18.88 -8.37
CA THR A 276 18.98 -18.71 -6.92
C THR A 276 18.66 -17.26 -6.57
N LEU A 277 18.24 -17.01 -5.33
CA LEU A 277 17.98 -15.67 -4.84
C LEU A 277 19.33 -14.97 -4.61
N VAL A 278 19.52 -13.81 -5.25
CA VAL A 278 20.73 -13.00 -5.13
C VAL A 278 20.41 -11.72 -4.36
N VAL A 279 21.19 -11.45 -3.32
CA VAL A 279 21.13 -10.20 -2.54
C VAL A 279 22.40 -9.42 -2.79
N SER A 280 22.31 -8.19 -3.22
CA SER A 280 23.44 -7.28 -3.45
C SER A 280 23.27 -5.99 -2.68
N ASP A 281 24.35 -5.53 -2.05
CA ASP A 281 24.41 -4.20 -1.43
C ASP A 281 24.83 -3.15 -2.47
N ALA A 282 24.36 -1.92 -2.31
CA ALA A 282 24.75 -0.81 -3.20
C ALA A 282 26.25 -0.49 -3.08
N GLU A 283 26.87 -0.79 -1.95
CA GLU A 283 28.31 -0.57 -1.68
C GLU A 283 29.23 -1.63 -2.31
N SER A 284 28.70 -2.75 -2.79
CA SER A 284 29.50 -3.84 -3.37
C SER A 284 29.81 -3.66 -4.86
N ARG A 285 29.62 -2.46 -5.41
CA ARG A 285 29.86 -2.13 -6.83
C ARG A 285 31.03 -1.18 -7.07
N GLU A 286 32.10 -1.28 -6.25
CA GLU A 286 33.43 -0.76 -6.60
C GLU A 286 34.41 -1.86 -6.91
#